data_49cabff622c8a411f055ffb1de11452a
#
_entry.id   49cabff622c8a411f055ffb1de11452a
#
_cell.length_a   1.000
_cell.length_b   1.000
_cell.length_c   1.000
_cell.angle_alpha   90.00
_cell.angle_beta   90.00
_cell.angle_gamma   90.00
#
_symmetry.space_group_name_H-M   'P 1'
#
loop_
_entity.id
_entity.type
_entity.pdbx_description
1 polymer ?
#
loop_
_entity_poly.entity_id
_entity_poly.type
_entity_poly.pdbx_seq_one_letter_code
_entity_poly.pdbx_strand_id
1 'polypeptide(L)'
;MEHIAELKKTAVGFVGEYMDFLEHFSDERVVNPISEVQLEKVRQMEISKDGKPLEDVVREMREDIFPYGYQNYHPRFFGFIPGTASPLSWLGDIMTTAYNRHAGCADTQPAMWQIEQRLIRWLNDQVGFP
;
A
#
# COMPACT_ATOMS: atom_id res chain seq x y z
N MET A 1 -17.48 17.06 -10.37
CA MET A 1 -17.16 17.48 -8.98
C MET A 1 -17.65 16.45 -7.95
N GLU A 2 -18.73 15.77 -8.19
CA GLU A 2 -19.30 14.73 -7.33
C GLU A 2 -18.33 13.56 -7.08
N HIS A 3 -17.70 13.03 -8.12
CA HIS A 3 -16.69 11.97 -8.01
C HIS A 3 -15.47 12.34 -7.15
N ILE A 4 -15.06 13.60 -7.12
CA ILE A 4 -13.93 14.03 -6.26
C ILE A 4 -14.35 14.04 -4.80
N ALA A 5 -15.58 14.43 -4.49
CA ALA A 5 -16.09 14.41 -3.11
C ALA A 5 -16.22 12.97 -2.57
N GLU A 6 -16.72 12.06 -3.40
CA GLU A 6 -16.80 10.63 -3.10
C GLU A 6 -15.41 10.03 -2.90
N LEU A 7 -14.49 10.27 -3.83
CA LEU A 7 -13.10 9.81 -3.71
C LEU A 7 -12.45 10.32 -2.43
N LYS A 8 -12.63 11.59 -2.09
CA LYS A 8 -12.10 12.19 -0.85
C LYS A 8 -12.67 11.49 0.39
N LYS A 9 -13.98 11.27 0.44
CA LYS A 9 -14.65 10.57 1.56
C LYS A 9 -14.08 9.17 1.73
N THR A 10 -13.98 8.41 0.64
CA THR A 10 -13.47 7.04 0.64
C THR A 10 -12.00 6.98 1.06
N ALA A 11 -11.15 7.87 0.53
CA ALA A 11 -9.73 7.92 0.86
C ALA A 11 -9.49 8.26 2.33
N VAL A 12 -10.21 9.26 2.88
CA VAL A 12 -10.10 9.64 4.29
C VAL A 12 -10.59 8.51 5.20
N GLY A 13 -11.69 7.84 4.83
CA GLY A 13 -12.18 6.67 5.57
C GLY A 13 -11.16 5.53 5.58
N PHE A 14 -10.60 5.21 4.43
CA PHE A 14 -9.57 4.15 4.31
C PHE A 14 -8.32 4.46 5.15
N VAL A 15 -7.86 5.71 5.16
CA VAL A 15 -6.71 6.13 5.99
C VAL A 15 -7.01 5.92 7.48
N GLY A 16 -8.20 6.31 7.94
CA GLY A 16 -8.61 6.09 9.33
C GLY A 16 -8.60 4.61 9.71
N GLU A 17 -9.28 3.79 8.93
CA GLU A 17 -9.33 2.34 9.14
C GLU A 17 -7.94 1.68 9.12
N TYR A 18 -7.05 2.13 8.23
CA TYR A 18 -5.70 1.62 8.19
C TYR A 18 -4.89 2.00 9.44
N MET A 19 -5.07 3.19 9.98
CA MET A 19 -4.44 3.60 11.25
C MET A 19 -4.98 2.79 12.42
N ASP A 20 -6.29 2.57 12.50
CA ASP A 20 -6.91 1.71 13.51
C ASP A 20 -6.39 0.26 13.40
N PHE A 21 -6.24 -0.27 12.18
CA PHE A 21 -5.63 -1.57 11.93
C PHE A 21 -4.19 -1.64 12.45
N LEU A 22 -3.37 -0.61 12.21
CA LEU A 22 -1.98 -0.58 12.70
C LEU A 22 -1.86 -0.59 14.22
N GLU A 23 -2.82 -0.02 14.94
CA GLU A 23 -2.85 -0.03 16.40
C GLU A 23 -3.14 -1.43 16.97
N HIS A 24 -3.89 -2.25 16.23
CA HIS A 24 -4.40 -3.53 16.72
C HIS A 24 -3.89 -4.75 15.91
N PHE A 25 -3.07 -4.55 14.87
CA PHE A 25 -2.70 -5.64 13.96
C PHE A 25 -1.95 -6.80 14.64
N SER A 26 -1.30 -6.56 15.78
CA SER A 26 -0.65 -7.62 16.58
C SER A 26 -1.65 -8.62 17.19
N ASP A 27 -2.92 -8.25 17.26
CA ASP A 27 -4.01 -9.09 17.76
C ASP A 27 -4.61 -9.96 16.65
N GLU A 28 -4.31 -9.62 15.40
CA GLU A 28 -4.75 -10.34 14.23
C GLU A 28 -4.08 -11.71 14.09
N ARG A 29 -4.60 -12.52 13.18
CA ARG A 29 -3.99 -13.80 12.83
C ARG A 29 -2.75 -13.57 11.96
N VAL A 30 -1.68 -14.30 12.23
CA VAL A 30 -0.46 -14.28 11.40
C VAL A 30 -0.75 -14.78 9.98
N VAL A 31 -1.64 -15.77 9.87
CA VAL A 31 -2.08 -16.36 8.60
C VAL A 31 -3.60 -16.47 8.62
N ASN A 32 -4.23 -15.95 7.62
CA ASN A 32 -5.66 -16.12 7.40
C ASN A 32 -5.88 -16.83 6.05
N PRO A 33 -6.05 -18.17 6.06
CA PRO A 33 -6.20 -18.92 4.82
C PRO A 33 -7.54 -18.61 4.15
N ILE A 34 -7.53 -18.45 2.83
CA ILE A 34 -8.74 -18.34 2.03
C ILE A 34 -9.35 -19.74 1.83
N SER A 35 -10.67 -19.88 2.00
CA SER A 35 -11.38 -21.11 1.67
C SER A 35 -11.56 -21.27 0.16
N GLU A 36 -11.76 -22.49 -0.32
CA GLU A 36 -12.00 -22.73 -1.76
C GLU A 36 -13.27 -22.02 -2.26
N VAL A 37 -14.30 -21.93 -1.43
CA VAL A 37 -15.54 -21.19 -1.76
C VAL A 37 -15.26 -19.70 -1.99
N GLN A 38 -14.46 -19.10 -1.13
CA GLN A 38 -14.09 -17.69 -1.24
C GLN A 38 -13.13 -17.44 -2.42
N LEU A 39 -12.19 -18.37 -2.65
CA LEU A 39 -11.29 -18.31 -3.79
C LEU A 39 -12.07 -18.42 -5.11
N GLU A 40 -13.08 -19.28 -5.17
CA GLU A 40 -13.94 -19.37 -6.35
C GLU A 40 -14.77 -18.10 -6.57
N LYS A 41 -15.26 -17.46 -5.51
CA LYS A 41 -15.91 -16.14 -5.60
C LYS A 41 -14.97 -15.10 -6.26
N VAL A 42 -13.70 -15.09 -5.88
CA VAL A 42 -12.70 -14.18 -6.47
C VAL A 42 -12.45 -14.51 -7.94
N ARG A 43 -12.34 -15.81 -8.30
CA ARG A 43 -12.16 -16.24 -9.70
C ARG A 43 -13.31 -15.83 -10.61
N GLN A 44 -14.52 -15.74 -10.05
CA GLN A 44 -15.74 -15.39 -10.77
C GLN A 44 -16.06 -13.90 -10.74
N MET A 45 -15.21 -13.06 -10.13
CA MET A 45 -15.41 -11.61 -10.14
C MET A 45 -15.44 -11.09 -11.57
N GLU A 46 -16.52 -10.40 -11.90
CA GLU A 46 -16.71 -9.85 -13.25
C GLU A 46 -15.81 -8.63 -13.48
N ILE A 47 -15.14 -8.62 -14.62
CA ILE A 47 -14.46 -7.45 -15.15
C ILE A 47 -15.48 -6.68 -15.99
N SER A 48 -16.22 -5.77 -15.35
CA SER A 48 -17.26 -4.98 -16.01
C SER A 48 -16.64 -3.97 -16.98
N LYS A 49 -17.24 -3.87 -18.19
CA LYS A 49 -16.85 -2.85 -19.18
C LYS A 49 -17.29 -1.44 -18.79
N ASP A 50 -18.37 -1.35 -18.02
CA ASP A 50 -18.97 -0.08 -17.60
C ASP A 50 -18.39 0.42 -16.26
N GLY A 51 -17.50 -0.38 -15.65
CA GLY A 51 -16.95 -0.12 -14.33
C GLY A 51 -17.92 -0.51 -13.21
N LYS A 52 -17.53 -0.20 -11.98
CA LYS A 52 -18.32 -0.39 -10.76
C LYS A 52 -18.29 0.89 -9.91
N PRO A 53 -19.31 1.15 -9.10
CA PRO A 53 -19.25 2.21 -8.09
C PRO A 53 -18.00 2.03 -7.20
N LEU A 54 -17.37 3.14 -6.84
CA LEU A 54 -16.14 3.12 -6.03
C LEU A 54 -16.35 2.40 -4.68
N GLU A 55 -17.50 2.60 -4.05
CA GLU A 55 -17.85 1.95 -2.79
C GLU A 55 -17.93 0.43 -2.90
N ASP A 56 -18.42 -0.10 -4.03
CA ASP A 56 -18.47 -1.54 -4.29
C ASP A 56 -17.08 -2.13 -4.47
N VAL A 57 -16.21 -1.45 -5.23
CA VAL A 57 -14.82 -1.89 -5.40
C VAL A 57 -14.09 -1.91 -4.06
N VAL A 58 -14.22 -0.88 -3.25
CA VAL A 58 -13.57 -0.80 -1.93
C VAL A 58 -14.11 -1.88 -1.00
N ARG A 59 -15.42 -2.13 -1.01
CA ARG A 59 -16.04 -3.21 -0.24
C ARG A 59 -15.50 -4.58 -0.66
N GLU A 60 -15.48 -4.89 -1.95
CA GLU A 60 -14.92 -6.14 -2.48
C GLU A 60 -13.46 -6.35 -2.05
N MET A 61 -12.63 -5.31 -2.13
CA MET A 61 -11.24 -5.39 -1.69
C MET A 61 -11.12 -5.70 -0.20
N ARG A 62 -11.93 -5.05 0.64
CA ARG A 62 -11.91 -5.22 2.09
C ARG A 62 -12.45 -6.57 2.57
N GLU A 63 -13.50 -7.06 1.94
CA GLU A 63 -14.20 -8.27 2.40
C GLU A 63 -13.65 -9.54 1.75
N ASP A 64 -13.26 -9.45 0.48
CA ASP A 64 -12.97 -10.61 -0.33
C ASP A 64 -11.48 -10.81 -0.65
N ILE A 65 -10.65 -9.76 -0.53
CA ILE A 65 -9.24 -9.83 -0.95
C ILE A 65 -8.28 -9.62 0.23
N PHE A 66 -8.30 -8.45 0.87
CA PHE A 66 -7.31 -8.06 1.88
C PHE A 66 -7.31 -8.90 3.17
N PRO A 67 -8.41 -9.49 3.63
CA PRO A 67 -8.40 -10.27 4.87
C PRO A 67 -7.59 -11.56 4.79
N TYR A 68 -7.28 -12.06 3.59
CA TYR A 68 -6.67 -13.36 3.40
C TYR A 68 -5.17 -13.29 3.11
N GLY A 69 -4.47 -14.36 3.49
CA GLY A 69 -3.04 -14.50 3.24
C GLY A 69 -2.18 -14.36 4.48
N TYR A 70 -0.92 -14.00 4.25
CA TYR A 70 0.08 -13.81 5.30
C TYR A 70 0.13 -12.35 5.74
N GLN A 71 0.11 -12.14 7.06
CA GLN A 71 0.32 -10.82 7.65
C GLN A 71 1.82 -10.58 7.83
N ASN A 72 2.50 -10.15 6.79
CA ASN A 72 3.95 -10.02 6.74
C ASN A 72 4.53 -9.08 7.81
N TYR A 73 3.72 -8.14 8.30
CA TYR A 73 4.13 -7.17 9.34
C TYR A 73 3.86 -7.66 10.75
N HIS A 74 3.21 -8.81 10.90
CA HIS A 74 2.85 -9.32 12.21
C HIS A 74 4.12 -9.69 13.00
N PRO A 75 4.25 -9.29 14.29
CA PRO A 75 5.45 -9.54 15.08
C PRO A 75 5.78 -11.01 15.28
N ARG A 76 4.82 -11.91 15.05
CA ARG A 76 5.01 -13.38 15.08
C ARG A 76 5.15 -14.01 13.69
N PHE A 77 5.33 -13.20 12.64
CA PHE A 77 5.59 -13.71 11.30
C PHE A 77 7.10 -13.93 11.10
N PHE A 78 7.52 -15.18 10.97
CA PHE A 78 8.93 -15.57 10.79
C PHE A 78 9.18 -16.24 9.41
N GLY A 79 8.22 -16.14 8.50
CA GLY A 79 8.35 -16.71 7.16
C GLY A 79 9.02 -15.73 6.19
N PHE A 80 9.70 -16.29 5.20
CA PHE A 80 10.34 -15.53 4.11
C PHE A 80 11.38 -14.50 4.57
N ILE A 81 11.61 -13.46 3.77
CA ILE A 81 12.50 -12.34 4.10
C ILE A 81 11.73 -11.02 3.80
N PRO A 82 10.62 -10.73 4.50
CA PRO A 82 9.89 -9.49 4.30
C PRO A 82 10.67 -8.33 4.90
N GLY A 83 10.71 -7.21 4.19
CA GLY A 83 11.08 -5.94 4.81
C GLY A 83 9.99 -5.53 5.81
N THR A 84 10.40 -4.91 6.91
CA THR A 84 9.45 -4.29 7.84
C THR A 84 8.78 -3.10 7.18
N ALA A 85 7.44 -3.06 7.15
CA ALA A 85 6.74 -1.85 6.76
C ALA A 85 6.85 -0.80 7.85
N SER A 86 7.03 0.42 7.42
CA SER A 86 6.95 1.59 8.28
C SER A 86 5.69 2.38 7.92
N PRO A 87 4.86 2.79 8.88
CA PRO A 87 3.74 3.70 8.61
C PRO A 87 4.19 4.99 7.93
N LEU A 88 5.41 5.44 8.22
CA LEU A 88 6.00 6.60 7.58
C LEU A 88 6.33 6.36 6.09
N SER A 89 6.81 5.16 5.75
CA SER A 89 7.06 4.77 4.33
C SER A 89 5.75 4.75 3.54
N TRP A 90 4.67 4.22 4.12
CA TRP A 90 3.36 4.23 3.49
C TRP A 90 2.88 5.67 3.19
N LEU A 91 3.07 6.61 4.11
CA LEU A 91 2.76 8.02 3.85
C LEU A 91 3.62 8.60 2.72
N GLY A 92 4.90 8.23 2.67
CA GLY A 92 5.81 8.59 1.57
C GLY A 92 5.34 8.06 0.22
N ASP A 93 4.86 6.81 0.16
CA ASP A 93 4.32 6.20 -1.05
C ASP A 93 3.05 6.90 -1.54
N ILE A 94 2.13 7.26 -0.62
CA ILE A 94 0.94 8.06 -0.96
C ILE A 94 1.35 9.40 -1.60
N MET A 95 2.29 10.12 -0.98
CA MET A 95 2.77 11.40 -1.53
C MET A 95 3.41 11.21 -2.90
N THR A 96 4.24 10.20 -3.06
CA THR A 96 4.92 9.91 -4.32
C THR A 96 3.91 9.57 -5.42
N THR A 97 2.94 8.72 -5.14
CA THR A 97 1.90 8.32 -6.08
C THR A 97 0.97 9.49 -6.43
N ALA A 98 0.62 10.34 -5.45
CA ALA A 98 -0.24 11.49 -5.68
C ALA A 98 0.38 12.52 -6.63
N TYR A 99 1.68 12.77 -6.50
CA TYR A 99 2.40 13.69 -7.39
C TYR A 99 2.86 13.02 -8.69
N ASN A 100 3.09 11.71 -8.66
CA ASN A 100 3.51 10.88 -9.80
C ASN A 100 4.59 11.53 -10.69
N ARG A 101 5.65 12.05 -10.08
CA ARG A 101 6.70 12.79 -10.76
C ARG A 101 7.76 11.84 -11.32
N HIS A 102 8.16 12.05 -12.57
CA HIS A 102 9.26 11.30 -13.19
C HIS A 102 10.61 11.80 -12.68
N ALA A 103 11.19 11.11 -11.69
CA ALA A 103 12.44 11.48 -11.04
C ALA A 103 13.71 10.95 -11.76
N GLY A 104 13.57 10.25 -12.89
CA GLY A 104 14.69 9.65 -13.63
C GLY A 104 15.59 10.64 -14.37
N CYS A 105 15.28 11.94 -14.35
CA CYS A 105 16.03 12.97 -15.06
C CYS A 105 16.13 14.26 -14.21
N ALA A 106 17.36 14.76 -14.08
CA ALA A 106 17.65 15.97 -13.31
C ALA A 106 16.88 17.21 -13.83
N ASP A 107 16.69 17.31 -15.14
CA ASP A 107 16.04 18.47 -15.76
C ASP A 107 14.53 18.50 -15.48
N THR A 108 13.90 17.33 -15.36
CA THR A 108 12.46 17.24 -15.13
C THR A 108 12.09 17.36 -13.65
N GLN A 109 12.95 16.85 -12.75
CA GLN A 109 12.71 16.86 -11.30
C GLN A 109 14.01 17.08 -10.52
N PRO A 110 14.59 18.30 -10.62
CA PRO A 110 15.92 18.58 -10.07
C PRO A 110 16.01 18.35 -8.55
N ALA A 111 14.98 18.70 -7.80
CA ALA A 111 14.98 18.53 -6.35
C ALA A 111 14.91 17.04 -5.93
N MET A 112 14.06 16.25 -6.57
CA MET A 112 13.95 14.80 -6.28
C MET A 112 15.24 14.07 -6.67
N TRP A 113 15.80 14.40 -7.82
CA TRP A 113 17.09 13.87 -8.25
C TRP A 113 18.21 14.19 -7.24
N GLN A 114 18.26 15.41 -6.70
CA GLN A 114 19.25 15.79 -5.68
C GLN A 114 19.07 15.02 -4.36
N ILE A 115 17.83 14.75 -3.95
CA ILE A 115 17.56 13.92 -2.76
C ILE A 115 18.11 12.51 -2.96
N GLU A 116 17.84 11.89 -4.11
CA GLU A 116 18.36 10.57 -4.46
C GLU A 116 19.89 10.54 -4.42
N GLN A 117 20.55 11.48 -5.09
CA GLN A 117 22.02 11.60 -5.10
C GLN A 117 22.59 11.77 -3.68
N ARG A 118 21.91 12.53 -2.84
CA ARG A 118 22.32 12.73 -1.45
C ARG A 118 22.19 11.45 -0.62
N LEU A 119 21.11 10.70 -0.81
CA LEU A 119 20.91 9.40 -0.14
C LEU A 119 21.94 8.37 -0.58
N ILE A 120 22.24 8.30 -1.88
CA ILE A 120 23.28 7.41 -2.42
C ILE A 120 24.65 7.75 -1.79
N ARG A 121 25.03 9.01 -1.74
CA ARG A 121 26.29 9.41 -1.09
C ARG A 121 26.32 9.05 0.38
N TRP A 122 25.22 9.33 1.10
CA TRP A 122 25.11 8.97 2.51
C TRP A 122 25.28 7.47 2.73
N LEU A 123 24.66 6.62 1.90
CA LEU A 123 24.81 5.17 1.96
C LEU A 123 26.26 4.74 1.68
N ASN A 124 26.88 5.32 0.66
CA ASN A 124 28.30 5.05 0.33
C ASN A 124 29.21 5.37 1.52
N ASP A 125 28.98 6.52 2.17
CA ASP A 125 29.74 6.93 3.36
C ASP A 125 29.59 5.93 4.52
N GLN A 126 28.36 5.35 4.71
CA GLN A 126 28.12 4.37 5.78
C GLN A 126 28.90 3.05 5.58
N VAL A 127 29.15 2.65 4.35
CA VAL A 127 29.84 1.39 4.01
C VAL A 127 31.29 1.60 3.54
N GLY A 128 31.79 2.82 3.56
CA GLY A 128 33.14 3.16 3.10
C GLY A 128 33.34 2.95 1.59
N PHE A 129 32.29 3.06 0.80
CA PHE A 129 32.38 2.99 -0.65
C PHE A 129 32.76 4.35 -1.24
N PRO A 130 33.75 4.43 -2.17
CA PRO A 130 34.23 5.68 -2.76
C PRO A 130 33.22 6.37 -3.68
#